data_aa7084f6b2cf6b437654199172ec26e3
#
_entry.id   aa7084f6b2cf6b437654199172ec26e3
#
_cell.length_a   1.000
_cell.length_b   1.000
_cell.length_c   1.000
_cell.angle_alpha   90.00
_cell.angle_beta   90.00
_cell.angle_gamma   90.00
#
_symmetry.space_group_name_H-M   'P 1'
#
loop_
_entity.id
_entity.type
_entity.pdbx_description
1 polymer ?
#
loop_
_entity_poly.entity_id
_entity_poly.type
_entity_poly.pdbx_seq_one_letter_code
_entity_poly.pdbx_strand_id
1 'polypeptide(L)'
;MHKIKINMLSNADKVRGQGVGSAYLEQVALVKNELSDYFDVVINDSKPADIIHCHTILPQYLMKMKRNKGINVAYVHFLPDTLDGSIQLPHSALTVFKKYITHFYNTADYLIVVNPIFIKDLVRFGIDEHKIKYIPNFVSKETFYKQEKEHIQQTRSQYHIDENAFVVLGVGQVQTRKGVKDFIEVAKKLPDITFVWAGGFSFGKITDGYEELKEIYENPPHNVHFIGIVPRESMNDIYNMADILFMPSYNELFPMSILEAINSQKPLLLRNL
;
A
#
# COMPACT_ATOMS: atom_id res chain seq x y z
N MET A 1 12.13 -25.88 21.99
CA MET A 1 13.16 -25.14 21.21
C MET A 1 13.15 -23.68 21.64
N HIS A 2 14.30 -23.01 21.64
CA HIS A 2 14.34 -21.56 21.84
C HIS A 2 13.77 -20.90 20.57
N LYS A 3 12.71 -20.09 20.71
CA LYS A 3 12.15 -19.37 19.56
C LYS A 3 13.05 -18.22 19.17
N ILE A 4 13.16 -17.96 17.87
CA ILE A 4 13.90 -16.81 17.32
C ILE A 4 13.07 -15.54 17.54
N LYS A 5 13.62 -14.55 18.22
CA LYS A 5 12.95 -13.27 18.46
C LYS A 5 13.04 -12.38 17.22
N ILE A 6 11.90 -12.04 16.62
CA ILE A 6 11.78 -11.06 15.52
C ILE A 6 11.16 -9.78 16.04
N ASN A 7 11.87 -8.66 15.85
CA ASN A 7 11.33 -7.32 16.12
C ASN A 7 10.92 -6.65 14.81
N MET A 8 9.62 -6.59 14.56
CA MET A 8 9.06 -5.94 13.38
C MET A 8 8.89 -4.44 13.62
N LEU A 9 9.68 -3.64 12.89
CA LEU A 9 9.75 -2.20 13.02
C LEU A 9 8.96 -1.52 11.91
N SER A 10 7.91 -0.79 12.28
CA SER A 10 7.09 -0.04 11.35
C SER A 10 6.45 1.17 12.02
N ASN A 11 6.14 2.17 11.21
CA ASN A 11 5.26 3.29 11.56
C ASN A 11 4.15 3.45 10.49
N ALA A 12 4.02 2.47 9.59
CA ALA A 12 3.08 2.54 8.48
C ALA A 12 1.62 2.38 8.91
N ASP A 13 1.38 1.69 10.03
CA ASP A 13 0.07 1.54 10.66
C ASP A 13 -0.52 2.86 11.17
N LYS A 14 0.33 3.86 11.43
CA LYS A 14 -0.09 5.21 11.87
C LYS A 14 -0.55 6.12 10.72
N VAL A 15 -0.24 5.76 9.48
CA VAL A 15 -0.63 6.54 8.29
C VAL A 15 -1.76 5.82 7.58
N ARG A 16 -2.98 6.35 7.75
CA ARG A 16 -4.18 5.76 7.15
C ARG A 16 -4.16 5.84 5.61
N GLY A 17 -4.76 4.85 4.96
CA GLY A 17 -4.93 4.83 3.50
C GLY A 17 -3.66 4.49 2.70
N GLN A 18 -2.65 3.86 3.33
CA GLN A 18 -1.43 3.42 2.67
C GLN A 18 -1.34 1.90 2.56
N GLY A 19 -1.03 1.39 1.35
CA GLY A 19 -0.82 -0.04 1.11
C GLY A 19 0.34 -0.65 1.90
N VAL A 20 1.36 0.17 2.25
CA VAL A 20 2.49 -0.27 3.09
C VAL A 20 2.01 -0.72 4.47
N GLY A 21 1.07 0.02 5.09
CA GLY A 21 0.47 -0.37 6.36
C GLY A 21 -0.29 -1.68 6.26
N SER A 22 -1.05 -1.85 5.19
CA SER A 22 -1.78 -3.10 4.92
C SER A 22 -0.84 -4.29 4.76
N ALA A 23 0.19 -4.18 3.92
CA ALA A 23 1.18 -5.24 3.72
C ALA A 23 1.92 -5.61 5.01
N TYR A 24 2.27 -4.60 5.83
CA TYR A 24 2.89 -4.82 7.13
C TYR A 24 1.99 -5.61 8.09
N LEU A 25 0.72 -5.22 8.21
CA LEU A 25 -0.23 -5.89 9.11
C LEU A 25 -0.48 -7.34 8.70
N GLU A 26 -0.64 -7.61 7.40
CA GLU A 26 -0.77 -8.98 6.88
C GLU A 26 0.46 -9.83 7.23
N GLN A 27 1.65 -9.29 7.03
CA GLN A 27 2.88 -10.04 7.32
C GLN A 27 3.07 -10.30 8.82
N VAL A 28 2.78 -9.31 9.67
CA VAL A 28 2.82 -9.50 11.13
C VAL A 28 1.84 -10.59 11.56
N ALA A 29 0.60 -10.55 11.04
CA ALA A 29 -0.41 -11.56 11.34
C ALA A 29 0.03 -12.96 10.91
N LEU A 30 0.54 -13.09 9.67
CA LEU A 30 1.04 -14.35 9.14
C LEU A 30 2.13 -14.96 10.03
N VAL A 31 3.18 -14.18 10.32
CA VAL A 31 4.31 -14.70 11.11
C VAL A 31 3.90 -15.05 12.53
N LYS A 32 3.01 -14.24 13.14
CA LYS A 32 2.48 -14.52 14.49
C LYS A 32 1.62 -15.77 14.54
N ASN A 33 0.78 -16.00 13.54
CA ASN A 33 -0.21 -17.05 13.57
C ASN A 33 0.37 -18.37 13.03
N GLU A 34 1.03 -18.33 11.86
CA GLU A 34 1.45 -19.52 11.16
C GLU A 34 2.86 -20.00 11.54
N LEU A 35 3.69 -19.09 12.07
CA LEU A 35 5.08 -19.40 12.41
C LEU A 35 5.38 -19.25 13.91
N SER A 36 4.34 -19.27 14.74
CA SER A 36 4.44 -19.10 16.19
C SER A 36 5.32 -20.14 16.87
N ASP A 37 5.48 -21.33 16.31
CA ASP A 37 6.35 -22.38 16.84
C ASP A 37 7.85 -22.04 16.70
N TYR A 38 8.20 -21.22 15.70
CA TYR A 38 9.57 -20.87 15.37
C TYR A 38 9.96 -19.49 15.87
N PHE A 39 9.01 -18.55 15.87
CA PHE A 39 9.29 -17.13 16.11
C PHE A 39 8.50 -16.56 17.29
N ASP A 40 9.18 -15.71 18.06
CA ASP A 40 8.60 -14.79 19.01
C ASP A 40 8.57 -13.39 18.38
N VAL A 41 7.39 -12.94 17.97
CA VAL A 41 7.21 -11.68 17.23
C VAL A 41 6.87 -10.55 18.18
N VAL A 42 7.76 -9.56 18.26
CA VAL A 42 7.54 -8.28 18.96
C VAL A 42 7.45 -7.14 17.98
N ILE A 43 6.75 -6.06 18.34
CA ILE A 43 6.51 -4.91 17.48
C ILE A 43 7.13 -3.67 18.13
N ASN A 44 8.01 -2.98 17.39
CA ASN A 44 8.63 -1.74 17.82
C ASN A 44 9.29 -1.81 19.23
N ASP A 45 9.72 -3.01 19.64
CA ASP A 45 10.36 -3.21 20.95
C ASP A 45 11.73 -2.51 20.97
N SER A 46 12.08 -1.93 22.13
CA SER A 46 13.38 -1.30 22.35
C SER A 46 14.52 -2.30 22.58
N LYS A 47 14.19 -3.51 23.03
CA LYS A 47 15.16 -4.55 23.39
C LYS A 47 15.83 -5.18 22.16
N PRO A 48 17.02 -5.78 22.31
CA PRO A 48 17.67 -6.57 21.27
C PRO A 48 16.79 -7.72 20.79
N ALA A 49 16.98 -8.10 19.53
CA ALA A 49 16.30 -9.23 18.90
C ALA A 49 17.30 -9.99 18.00
N ASP A 50 17.00 -11.27 17.74
CA ASP A 50 17.80 -12.08 16.81
C ASP A 50 17.63 -11.55 15.38
N ILE A 51 16.44 -11.08 15.05
CA ILE A 51 16.13 -10.47 13.76
C ILE A 51 15.45 -9.12 13.98
N ILE A 52 15.98 -8.06 13.36
CA ILE A 52 15.28 -6.79 13.15
C ILE A 52 14.71 -6.82 11.74
N HIS A 53 13.40 -6.60 11.61
CA HIS A 53 12.71 -6.54 10.33
C HIS A 53 12.03 -5.18 10.14
N CYS A 54 12.64 -4.31 9.33
CA CYS A 54 12.18 -2.95 9.09
C CYS A 54 11.20 -2.90 7.91
N HIS A 55 9.99 -2.40 8.14
CA HIS A 55 8.97 -2.13 7.11
C HIS A 55 8.87 -0.66 6.71
N THR A 56 9.49 0.23 7.48
CA THR A 56 9.63 1.66 7.15
C THR A 56 11.06 2.11 7.40
N ILE A 57 11.46 3.19 6.71
CA ILE A 57 12.86 3.65 6.67
C ILE A 57 13.17 4.79 7.64
N LEU A 58 12.57 4.81 8.82
CA LEU A 58 12.81 5.88 9.79
C LEU A 58 14.27 5.89 10.29
N PRO A 59 14.87 7.08 10.53
CA PRO A 59 16.25 7.19 11.04
C PRO A 59 16.50 6.40 12.34
N GLN A 60 15.51 6.32 13.22
CA GLN A 60 15.58 5.52 14.43
C GLN A 60 15.73 4.01 14.15
N TYR A 61 15.17 3.50 13.05
CA TYR A 61 15.30 2.09 12.67
C TYR A 61 16.69 1.82 12.06
N LEU A 62 17.23 2.77 11.30
CA LEU A 62 18.63 2.72 10.85
C LEU A 62 19.59 2.62 12.05
N MET A 63 19.37 3.44 13.09
CA MET A 63 20.18 3.38 14.31
C MET A 63 20.03 2.05 15.06
N LYS A 64 18.82 1.47 15.07
CA LYS A 64 18.61 0.13 15.65
C LYS A 64 19.34 -0.95 14.87
N MET A 65 19.25 -0.98 13.53
CA MET A 65 20.01 -1.93 12.70
C MET A 65 21.51 -1.84 12.96
N LYS A 66 22.07 -0.62 13.01
CA LYS A 66 23.51 -0.43 13.28
C LYS A 66 23.97 -0.92 14.67
N ARG A 67 23.07 -1.01 15.63
CA ARG A 67 23.36 -1.48 17.01
C ARG A 67 23.01 -2.94 17.22
N ASN A 68 22.23 -3.53 16.32
CA ASN A 68 21.83 -4.94 16.42
C ASN A 68 23.02 -5.85 16.13
N LYS A 69 23.15 -6.92 16.92
CA LYS A 69 24.16 -7.97 16.71
C LYS A 69 23.61 -9.17 15.94
N GLY A 70 22.31 -9.23 15.75
CA GLY A 70 21.61 -10.24 14.97
C GLY A 70 21.45 -9.82 13.51
N ILE A 71 20.53 -10.47 12.81
CA ILE A 71 20.25 -10.24 11.38
C ILE A 71 19.34 -9.02 11.22
N ASN A 72 19.65 -8.18 10.24
CA ASN A 72 18.84 -7.03 9.86
C ASN A 72 18.19 -7.28 8.50
N VAL A 73 16.87 -7.19 8.45
CA VAL A 73 16.08 -7.34 7.23
C VAL A 73 15.34 -6.03 6.97
N ALA A 74 15.32 -5.57 5.73
CA ALA A 74 14.49 -4.43 5.34
C ALA A 74 13.54 -4.83 4.21
N TYR A 75 12.28 -4.44 4.36
CA TYR A 75 11.25 -4.64 3.35
C TYR A 75 11.21 -3.44 2.40
N VAL A 76 11.32 -3.70 1.11
CA VAL A 76 11.33 -2.66 0.08
C VAL A 76 9.90 -2.38 -0.38
N HIS A 77 9.26 -1.41 0.25
CA HIS A 77 7.92 -0.97 -0.12
C HIS A 77 7.92 0.15 -1.16
N PHE A 78 9.07 0.74 -1.46
CA PHE A 78 9.25 1.75 -2.50
C PHE A 78 10.72 1.83 -2.92
N LEU A 79 10.95 2.26 -4.15
CA LEU A 79 12.27 2.55 -4.69
C LEU A 79 12.57 4.06 -4.57
N PRO A 80 13.85 4.48 -4.62
CA PRO A 80 14.18 5.89 -4.67
C PRO A 80 13.44 6.68 -5.75
N ASP A 81 13.22 6.07 -6.93
CA ASP A 81 12.54 6.72 -8.07
C ASP A 81 11.01 6.73 -7.95
N THR A 82 10.39 5.88 -7.12
CA THR A 82 8.93 5.87 -6.93
C THR A 82 8.40 7.02 -6.05
N LEU A 83 9.30 7.86 -5.53
CA LEU A 83 8.94 9.10 -4.85
C LEU A 83 8.43 10.16 -5.84
N ASP A 84 8.89 10.09 -7.09
CA ASP A 84 8.44 10.99 -8.15
C ASP A 84 6.94 10.75 -8.41
N GLY A 85 6.13 11.82 -8.44
CA GLY A 85 4.67 11.73 -8.57
C GLY A 85 3.89 11.32 -7.30
N SER A 86 4.58 11.15 -6.16
CA SER A 86 3.95 10.87 -4.86
C SER A 86 4.04 12.05 -3.89
N ILE A 87 5.21 12.69 -3.82
CA ILE A 87 5.51 13.78 -2.89
C ILE A 87 6.23 14.90 -3.62
N GLN A 88 5.81 16.15 -3.39
CA GLN A 88 6.49 17.33 -3.87
C GLN A 88 7.58 17.76 -2.88
N LEU A 89 8.84 17.54 -3.24
CA LEU A 89 10.00 18.02 -2.50
C LEU A 89 10.94 18.83 -3.42
N PRO A 90 11.66 19.84 -2.88
CA PRO A 90 12.74 20.49 -3.63
C PRO A 90 13.77 19.47 -4.11
N HIS A 91 14.32 19.66 -5.31
CA HIS A 91 15.23 18.69 -5.95
C HIS A 91 16.43 18.30 -5.08
N SER A 92 17.00 19.27 -4.35
CA SER A 92 18.11 19.00 -3.41
C SER A 92 17.69 18.08 -2.26
N ALA A 93 16.51 18.30 -1.67
CA ALA A 93 15.96 17.47 -0.60
C ALA A 93 15.66 16.05 -1.11
N LEU A 94 15.09 15.93 -2.31
CA LEU A 94 14.82 14.65 -2.95
C LEU A 94 16.10 13.84 -3.17
N THR A 95 17.18 14.50 -3.66
CA THR A 95 18.49 13.86 -3.87
C THR A 95 19.08 13.33 -2.56
N VAL A 96 19.02 14.11 -1.48
CA VAL A 96 19.48 13.69 -0.15
C VAL A 96 18.65 12.51 0.36
N PHE A 97 17.35 12.57 0.15
CA PHE A 97 16.43 11.49 0.59
C PHE A 97 16.68 10.19 -0.19
N LYS A 98 16.87 10.25 -1.51
CA LYS A 98 17.25 9.08 -2.34
C LYS A 98 18.56 8.43 -1.85
N LYS A 99 19.58 9.23 -1.53
CA LYS A 99 20.84 8.75 -0.94
C LYS A 99 20.63 8.09 0.44
N TYR A 100 19.76 8.68 1.27
CA TYR A 100 19.41 8.12 2.57
C TYR A 100 18.74 6.75 2.43
N ILE A 101 17.77 6.60 1.50
CA ILE A 101 17.10 5.32 1.23
C ILE A 101 18.12 4.25 0.83
N THR A 102 18.99 4.57 -0.12
CA THR A 102 20.06 3.66 -0.56
C THR A 102 20.96 3.25 0.60
N HIS A 103 21.35 4.21 1.46
CA HIS A 103 22.15 3.91 2.64
C HIS A 103 21.41 3.02 3.65
N PHE A 104 20.11 3.26 3.85
CA PHE A 104 19.26 2.44 4.72
C PHE A 104 19.22 0.99 4.23
N TYR A 105 18.95 0.78 2.95
CA TYR A 105 18.89 -0.57 2.36
C TYR A 105 20.25 -1.26 2.38
N ASN A 106 21.35 -0.56 2.10
CA ASN A 106 22.70 -1.13 2.20
C ASN A 106 23.08 -1.56 3.64
N THR A 107 22.48 -0.94 4.67
CA THR A 107 22.75 -1.29 6.07
C THR A 107 22.10 -2.61 6.48
N ALA A 108 21.05 -3.05 5.79
CA ALA A 108 20.41 -4.35 6.03
C ALA A 108 21.29 -5.49 5.49
N ASP A 109 21.21 -6.67 6.16
CA ASP A 109 21.85 -7.91 5.71
C ASP A 109 21.06 -8.53 4.56
N TYR A 110 19.73 -8.42 4.60
CA TYR A 110 18.81 -8.88 3.56
C TYR A 110 17.75 -7.83 3.25
N LEU A 111 17.37 -7.79 1.97
CA LEU A 111 16.23 -7.01 1.48
C LEU A 111 15.15 -7.93 0.97
N ILE A 112 13.91 -7.64 1.31
CA ILE A 112 12.74 -8.31 0.75
C ILE A 112 12.08 -7.39 -0.26
N VAL A 113 11.95 -7.83 -1.50
CA VAL A 113 11.21 -7.15 -2.55
C VAL A 113 9.90 -7.86 -2.84
N VAL A 114 8.86 -7.08 -3.10
CA VAL A 114 7.51 -7.61 -3.40
C VAL A 114 7.30 -7.91 -4.89
N ASN A 115 8.18 -7.40 -5.74
CA ASN A 115 8.14 -7.62 -7.18
C ASN A 115 9.56 -7.79 -7.72
N PRO A 116 9.87 -8.90 -8.42
CA PRO A 116 11.22 -9.21 -8.86
C PRO A 116 11.74 -8.25 -9.96
N ILE A 117 10.83 -7.55 -10.64
CA ILE A 117 11.23 -6.58 -11.69
C ILE A 117 12.11 -5.46 -11.12
N PHE A 118 11.94 -5.11 -9.84
CA PHE A 118 12.68 -4.05 -9.18
C PHE A 118 14.05 -4.46 -8.62
N ILE A 119 14.44 -5.74 -8.73
CA ILE A 119 15.78 -6.20 -8.33
C ILE A 119 16.85 -5.46 -9.14
N LYS A 120 16.63 -5.33 -10.45
CA LYS A 120 17.55 -4.61 -11.34
C LYS A 120 17.73 -3.14 -10.96
N ASP A 121 16.66 -2.48 -10.53
CA ASP A 121 16.72 -1.09 -10.10
C ASP A 121 17.50 -0.94 -8.79
N LEU A 122 17.28 -1.83 -7.82
CA LEU A 122 18.05 -1.84 -6.57
C LEU A 122 19.54 -2.06 -6.83
N VAL A 123 19.90 -2.99 -7.73
CA VAL A 123 21.30 -3.23 -8.12
C VAL A 123 21.90 -1.97 -8.79
N ARG A 124 21.14 -1.27 -9.63
CA ARG A 124 21.56 0.03 -10.21
C ARG A 124 21.84 1.09 -9.15
N PHE A 125 21.13 1.06 -8.00
CA PHE A 125 21.39 1.92 -6.85
C PHE A 125 22.55 1.43 -5.96
N GLY A 126 23.28 0.38 -6.35
CA GLY A 126 24.46 -0.13 -5.66
C GLY A 126 24.11 -1.09 -4.50
N ILE A 127 22.97 -1.76 -4.56
CA ILE A 127 22.61 -2.84 -3.64
C ILE A 127 23.15 -4.17 -4.20
N ASP A 128 23.77 -4.96 -3.33
CA ASP A 128 24.25 -6.30 -3.68
C ASP A 128 23.04 -7.24 -3.93
N GLU A 129 22.97 -7.81 -5.14
CA GLU A 129 21.89 -8.70 -5.56
C GLU A 129 21.73 -9.92 -4.63
N HIS A 130 22.82 -10.45 -4.08
CA HIS A 130 22.78 -11.61 -3.19
C HIS A 130 21.99 -11.37 -1.90
N LYS A 131 21.89 -10.11 -1.47
CA LYS A 131 21.08 -9.71 -0.33
C LYS A 131 19.59 -9.67 -0.62
N ILE A 132 19.18 -9.59 -1.90
CA ILE A 132 17.79 -9.37 -2.29
C ILE A 132 17.05 -10.69 -2.38
N LYS A 133 15.90 -10.77 -1.69
CA LYS A 133 15.00 -11.92 -1.71
C LYS A 133 13.62 -11.48 -2.16
N TYR A 134 13.03 -12.22 -3.08
CA TYR A 134 11.66 -11.97 -3.53
C TYR A 134 10.67 -12.71 -2.65
N ILE A 135 9.79 -11.95 -2.00
CA ILE A 135 8.62 -12.48 -1.27
C ILE A 135 7.44 -11.58 -1.64
N PRO A 136 6.44 -12.09 -2.40
CA PRO A 136 5.30 -11.28 -2.82
C PRO A 136 4.44 -10.87 -1.62
N ASN A 137 3.70 -9.77 -1.78
CA ASN A 137 2.62 -9.48 -0.86
C ASN A 137 1.53 -10.56 -0.95
N PHE A 138 0.79 -10.71 0.11
CA PHE A 138 -0.38 -11.58 0.17
C PHE A 138 -1.49 -10.87 0.94
N VAL A 139 -2.70 -11.40 0.84
CA VAL A 139 -3.89 -10.93 1.56
C VAL A 139 -4.65 -12.17 2.04
N SER A 140 -5.05 -12.16 3.31
CA SER A 140 -5.81 -13.26 3.89
C SER A 140 -7.21 -13.35 3.28
N LYS A 141 -7.62 -14.58 2.93
CA LYS A 141 -9.00 -14.88 2.49
C LYS A 141 -10.01 -14.82 3.64
N GLU A 142 -9.56 -14.76 4.87
CA GLU A 142 -10.43 -14.54 6.03
C GLU A 142 -10.82 -13.06 6.17
N THR A 143 -9.96 -12.15 5.67
CA THR A 143 -10.20 -10.71 5.72
C THR A 143 -10.91 -10.20 4.47
N PHE A 144 -10.54 -10.74 3.28
CA PHE A 144 -11.12 -10.35 2.00
C PHE A 144 -11.71 -11.58 1.31
N TYR A 145 -13.01 -11.54 1.09
CA TYR A 145 -13.80 -12.63 0.54
C TYR A 145 -15.09 -12.08 -0.08
N LYS A 146 -15.72 -12.89 -0.93
CA LYS A 146 -17.01 -12.55 -1.50
C LYS A 146 -18.11 -12.59 -0.44
N GLN A 147 -18.88 -11.51 -0.34
CA GLN A 147 -19.99 -11.38 0.59
C GLN A 147 -21.33 -11.74 -0.06
N GLU A 148 -22.33 -12.01 0.78
CA GLU A 148 -23.70 -12.28 0.37
C GLU A 148 -24.40 -11.00 -0.14
N LYS A 149 -25.40 -11.18 -1.00
CA LYS A 149 -26.10 -10.09 -1.69
C LYS A 149 -26.73 -9.07 -0.73
N GLU A 150 -27.32 -9.55 0.34
CA GLU A 150 -27.97 -8.70 1.34
C GLU A 150 -26.98 -7.72 2.01
N HIS A 151 -25.78 -8.20 2.31
CA HIS A 151 -24.74 -7.35 2.89
C HIS A 151 -24.22 -6.31 1.89
N ILE A 152 -24.08 -6.72 0.62
CA ILE A 152 -23.69 -5.80 -0.47
C ILE A 152 -24.72 -4.68 -0.63
N GLN A 153 -26.02 -5.01 -0.60
CA GLN A 153 -27.10 -4.02 -0.70
C GLN A 153 -27.11 -3.06 0.51
N GLN A 154 -26.88 -3.55 1.72
CA GLN A 154 -26.74 -2.72 2.91
C GLN A 154 -25.59 -1.74 2.78
N THR A 155 -24.43 -2.20 2.29
CA THR A 155 -23.26 -1.35 2.06
C THR A 155 -23.57 -0.29 0.99
N ARG A 156 -24.19 -0.66 -0.15
CA ARG A 156 -24.59 0.30 -1.17
C ARG A 156 -25.52 1.38 -0.62
N SER A 157 -26.54 0.97 0.18
CA SER A 157 -27.47 1.90 0.83
C SER A 157 -26.74 2.87 1.78
N GLN A 158 -25.78 2.38 2.54
CA GLN A 158 -24.97 3.21 3.45
C GLN A 158 -24.20 4.31 2.72
N TYR A 159 -23.74 4.04 1.50
CA TYR A 159 -23.02 4.99 0.65
C TYR A 159 -23.93 5.72 -0.36
N HIS A 160 -25.25 5.60 -0.23
CA HIS A 160 -26.24 6.20 -1.11
C HIS A 160 -26.07 5.82 -2.60
N ILE A 161 -25.68 4.57 -2.85
CA ILE A 161 -25.53 3.98 -4.18
C ILE A 161 -26.78 3.15 -4.49
N ASP A 162 -27.35 3.34 -5.70
CA ASP A 162 -28.49 2.57 -6.18
C ASP A 162 -28.14 1.06 -6.20
N GLU A 163 -29.08 0.23 -5.76
CA GLU A 163 -28.85 -1.21 -5.66
C GLU A 163 -28.57 -1.89 -7.01
N ASN A 164 -29.10 -1.31 -8.10
CA ASN A 164 -28.96 -1.82 -9.46
C ASN A 164 -27.85 -1.11 -10.26
N ALA A 165 -27.19 -0.09 -9.68
CA ALA A 165 -26.12 0.61 -10.35
C ALA A 165 -24.94 -0.31 -10.68
N PHE A 166 -24.33 -0.11 -11.87
CA PHE A 166 -23.01 -0.68 -12.15
C PHE A 166 -21.95 0.20 -11.50
N VAL A 167 -21.17 -0.36 -10.58
CA VAL A 167 -20.23 0.37 -9.72
C VAL A 167 -18.79 0.08 -10.13
N VAL A 168 -18.07 1.12 -10.55
CA VAL A 168 -16.64 1.10 -10.85
C VAL A 168 -15.89 1.65 -9.63
N LEU A 169 -15.04 0.84 -9.01
CA LEU A 169 -14.28 1.22 -7.81
C LEU A 169 -12.84 1.59 -8.16
N GLY A 170 -12.41 2.76 -7.69
CA GLY A 170 -10.99 3.15 -7.58
C GLY A 170 -10.53 3.08 -6.12
N VAL A 171 -9.33 2.58 -5.87
CA VAL A 171 -8.77 2.46 -4.50
C VAL A 171 -7.36 3.02 -4.44
N GLY A 172 -7.12 3.93 -3.52
CA GLY A 172 -5.80 4.46 -3.22
C GLY A 172 -5.78 5.92 -2.83
N GLN A 173 -4.60 6.41 -2.47
CA GLN A 173 -4.42 7.83 -2.15
C GLN A 173 -4.81 8.72 -3.33
N VAL A 174 -5.40 9.88 -3.04
CA VAL A 174 -5.68 10.88 -4.06
C VAL A 174 -4.38 11.62 -4.37
N GLN A 175 -3.70 11.17 -5.43
CA GLN A 175 -2.41 11.72 -5.90
C GLN A 175 -2.22 11.43 -7.39
N THR A 176 -1.39 12.21 -8.07
CA THR A 176 -1.17 12.13 -9.53
C THR A 176 -0.83 10.71 -9.97
N ARG A 177 0.11 10.06 -9.28
CA ARG A 177 0.58 8.71 -9.60
C ARG A 177 -0.54 7.65 -9.64
N LYS A 178 -1.62 7.84 -8.89
CA LYS A 178 -2.76 6.91 -8.84
C LYS A 178 -3.75 7.05 -10.00
N GLY A 179 -3.53 8.04 -10.87
CA GLY A 179 -4.36 8.22 -12.07
C GLY A 179 -5.79 8.67 -11.78
N VAL A 180 -6.00 9.42 -10.68
CA VAL A 180 -7.34 9.93 -10.30
C VAL A 180 -7.95 10.74 -11.42
N LYS A 181 -7.17 11.56 -12.15
CA LYS A 181 -7.66 12.34 -13.29
C LYS A 181 -8.20 11.44 -14.40
N ASP A 182 -7.49 10.36 -14.74
CA ASP A 182 -7.94 9.42 -15.77
C ASP A 182 -9.22 8.71 -15.35
N PHE A 183 -9.33 8.37 -14.05
CA PHE A 183 -10.56 7.81 -13.48
C PHE A 183 -11.75 8.77 -13.70
N ILE A 184 -11.55 10.05 -13.41
CA ILE A 184 -12.56 11.10 -13.62
C ILE A 184 -12.91 11.30 -15.11
N GLU A 185 -11.90 11.30 -15.99
CA GLU A 185 -12.15 11.46 -17.43
C GLU A 185 -12.92 10.28 -18.03
N VAL A 186 -12.71 9.06 -17.52
CA VAL A 186 -13.52 7.90 -17.89
C VAL A 186 -14.94 8.04 -17.34
N ALA A 187 -15.10 8.47 -16.10
CA ALA A 187 -16.42 8.69 -15.49
C ALA A 187 -17.26 9.73 -16.27
N LYS A 188 -16.66 10.85 -16.70
CA LYS A 188 -17.34 11.87 -17.53
C LYS A 188 -17.86 11.29 -18.87
N LYS A 189 -17.18 10.30 -19.44
CA LYS A 189 -17.58 9.65 -20.70
C LYS A 189 -18.67 8.59 -20.52
N LEU A 190 -18.92 8.18 -19.29
CA LEU A 190 -19.85 7.11 -18.92
C LEU A 190 -20.82 7.61 -17.82
N PRO A 191 -21.69 8.60 -18.12
CA PRO A 191 -22.49 9.31 -17.13
C PRO A 191 -23.52 8.42 -16.43
N ASP A 192 -23.92 7.31 -17.03
CA ASP A 192 -24.90 6.37 -16.49
C ASP A 192 -24.28 5.31 -15.57
N ILE A 193 -22.94 5.30 -15.43
CA ILE A 193 -22.20 4.39 -14.58
C ILE A 193 -21.77 5.11 -13.31
N THR A 194 -21.90 4.45 -12.16
CA THR A 194 -21.48 4.98 -10.87
C THR A 194 -20.00 4.71 -10.64
N PHE A 195 -19.24 5.74 -10.34
CA PHE A 195 -17.83 5.66 -10.02
C PHE A 195 -17.60 5.99 -8.54
N VAL A 196 -16.86 5.13 -7.84
CA VAL A 196 -16.55 5.33 -6.42
C VAL A 196 -15.03 5.32 -6.22
N TRP A 197 -14.50 6.32 -5.53
CA TRP A 197 -13.09 6.34 -5.15
C TRP A 197 -12.94 6.22 -3.63
N ALA A 198 -12.32 5.12 -3.18
CA ALA A 198 -11.97 4.88 -1.78
C ALA A 198 -10.53 5.33 -1.51
N GLY A 199 -10.37 6.44 -0.84
CA GLY A 199 -9.08 7.03 -0.50
C GLY A 199 -9.12 8.54 -0.38
N GLY A 200 -8.02 9.12 0.08
CA GLY A 200 -7.91 10.55 0.34
C GLY A 200 -6.46 11.04 0.30
N PHE A 201 -6.24 12.26 0.80
CA PHE A 201 -4.95 12.92 0.83
C PHE A 201 -4.15 12.54 2.09
N SER A 202 -3.53 11.35 2.10
CA SER A 202 -2.76 10.85 3.27
C SER A 202 -1.56 11.73 3.65
N PHE A 203 -1.01 12.49 2.70
CA PHE A 203 0.10 13.42 2.92
C PHE A 203 -0.33 14.90 2.97
N GLY A 204 -1.64 15.20 2.93
CA GLY A 204 -2.13 16.55 2.93
C GLY A 204 -1.57 17.38 1.76
N LYS A 205 -1.20 18.63 2.01
CA LYS A 205 -0.75 19.59 1.00
C LYS A 205 0.56 19.23 0.26
N ILE A 206 1.39 18.33 0.81
CA ILE A 206 2.61 17.88 0.15
C ILE A 206 2.37 16.74 -0.87
N THR A 207 1.12 16.31 -1.02
CA THR A 207 0.72 15.33 -2.04
C THR A 207 0.97 15.91 -3.43
N ASP A 208 1.55 15.12 -4.33
CA ASP A 208 1.72 15.55 -5.72
C ASP A 208 0.35 15.72 -6.40
N GLY A 209 0.18 16.90 -7.06
CA GLY A 209 -1.09 17.30 -7.68
C GLY A 209 -2.18 17.77 -6.70
N TYR A 210 -1.83 18.11 -5.44
CA TYR A 210 -2.81 18.40 -4.37
C TYR A 210 -3.86 19.43 -4.76
N GLU A 211 -3.47 20.63 -5.25
CA GLU A 211 -4.42 21.73 -5.51
C GLU A 211 -5.46 21.35 -6.58
N GLU A 212 -5.02 20.75 -7.69
CA GLU A 212 -5.90 20.34 -8.77
C GLU A 212 -6.78 19.14 -8.38
N LEU A 213 -6.20 18.14 -7.71
CA LEU A 213 -6.95 16.97 -7.26
C LEU A 213 -7.94 17.33 -6.13
N LYS A 214 -7.62 18.34 -5.32
CA LYS A 214 -8.52 18.84 -4.28
C LYS A 214 -9.76 19.48 -4.90
N GLU A 215 -9.61 20.29 -5.94
CA GLU A 215 -10.74 20.88 -6.66
C GLU A 215 -11.67 19.79 -7.24
N ILE A 216 -11.10 18.76 -7.86
CA ILE A 216 -11.86 17.61 -8.37
C ILE A 216 -12.55 16.84 -7.23
N TYR A 217 -11.85 16.66 -6.11
CA TYR A 217 -12.38 15.95 -4.95
C TYR A 217 -13.55 16.67 -4.29
N GLU A 218 -13.50 18.00 -4.22
CA GLU A 218 -14.55 18.85 -3.64
C GLU A 218 -15.72 19.07 -4.61
N ASN A 219 -15.48 19.02 -5.93
CA ASN A 219 -16.47 19.24 -6.99
C ASN A 219 -16.44 18.11 -8.03
N PRO A 220 -16.76 16.87 -7.65
CA PRO A 220 -16.69 15.74 -8.58
C PRO A 220 -17.85 15.79 -9.60
N PRO A 221 -17.72 15.10 -10.75
CA PRO A 221 -18.85 14.82 -11.63
C PRO A 221 -19.99 14.12 -10.87
N HIS A 222 -21.23 14.31 -11.31
CA HIS A 222 -22.44 13.83 -10.62
C HIS A 222 -22.47 12.33 -10.36
N ASN A 223 -21.78 11.54 -11.20
CA ASN A 223 -21.69 10.08 -11.11
C ASN A 223 -20.43 9.60 -10.40
N VAL A 224 -19.67 10.48 -9.74
CA VAL A 224 -18.45 10.15 -9.01
C VAL A 224 -18.60 10.43 -7.52
N HIS A 225 -18.32 9.44 -6.70
CA HIS A 225 -18.38 9.52 -5.24
C HIS A 225 -16.99 9.30 -4.63
N PHE A 226 -16.42 10.32 -4.01
CA PHE A 226 -15.24 10.18 -3.17
C PHE A 226 -15.70 9.84 -1.74
N ILE A 227 -15.45 8.60 -1.30
CA ILE A 227 -15.89 8.12 0.03
C ILE A 227 -14.85 8.31 1.13
N GLY A 228 -13.72 8.95 0.79
CA GLY A 228 -12.65 9.22 1.75
C GLY A 228 -11.80 7.99 2.10
N ILE A 229 -10.98 8.15 3.15
CA ILE A 229 -10.13 7.06 3.65
C ILE A 229 -10.99 6.11 4.47
N VAL A 230 -11.18 4.91 3.95
CA VAL A 230 -11.94 3.84 4.60
C VAL A 230 -11.03 3.04 5.54
N PRO A 231 -11.48 2.71 6.76
CA PRO A 231 -10.78 1.80 7.65
C PRO A 231 -10.56 0.42 6.98
N ARG A 232 -9.41 -0.21 7.29
CA ARG A 232 -9.06 -1.50 6.65
C ARG A 232 -10.10 -2.59 6.88
N GLU A 233 -10.66 -2.64 8.07
CA GLU A 233 -11.71 -3.58 8.46
C GLU A 233 -12.99 -3.47 7.64
N SER A 234 -13.27 -2.29 7.08
CA SER A 234 -14.43 -2.03 6.22
C SER A 234 -14.12 -2.17 4.72
N MET A 235 -12.86 -2.36 4.34
CA MET A 235 -12.48 -2.40 2.92
C MET A 235 -13.06 -3.59 2.18
N ASN A 236 -13.30 -4.73 2.85
CA ASN A 236 -13.96 -5.86 2.21
C ASN A 236 -15.38 -5.50 1.74
N ASP A 237 -16.11 -4.70 2.50
CA ASP A 237 -17.45 -4.21 2.14
C ASP A 237 -17.38 -3.32 0.90
N ILE A 238 -16.36 -2.45 0.84
CA ILE A 238 -16.14 -1.54 -0.30
C ILE A 238 -15.81 -2.31 -1.58
N TYR A 239 -14.96 -3.33 -1.52
CA TYR A 239 -14.73 -4.19 -2.69
C TYR A 239 -16.01 -4.91 -3.11
N ASN A 240 -16.77 -5.45 -2.15
CA ASN A 240 -17.96 -6.21 -2.46
C ASN A 240 -19.11 -5.38 -3.03
N MET A 241 -19.27 -4.11 -2.65
CA MET A 241 -20.30 -3.24 -3.23
C MET A 241 -20.04 -2.88 -4.71
N ALA A 242 -18.80 -3.04 -5.18
CA ALA A 242 -18.41 -2.74 -6.55
C ALA A 242 -18.60 -3.94 -7.51
N ASP A 243 -18.71 -3.65 -8.80
CA ASP A 243 -18.76 -4.65 -9.87
C ASP A 243 -17.39 -4.89 -10.49
N ILE A 244 -16.52 -3.88 -10.51
CA ILE A 244 -15.17 -3.93 -11.07
C ILE A 244 -14.22 -3.01 -10.30
N LEU A 245 -12.97 -3.44 -10.11
CA LEU A 245 -11.89 -2.54 -9.69
C LEU A 245 -11.23 -1.92 -10.92
N PHE A 246 -11.22 -0.59 -11.01
CA PHE A 246 -10.48 0.17 -12.01
C PHE A 246 -9.28 0.86 -11.37
N MET A 247 -8.08 0.48 -11.76
CA MET A 247 -6.84 1.05 -11.24
C MET A 247 -6.01 1.67 -12.38
N PRO A 248 -6.19 2.97 -12.66
CA PRO A 248 -5.49 3.69 -13.72
C PRO A 248 -4.10 4.21 -13.29
N SER A 249 -3.50 3.66 -12.24
CA SER A 249 -2.21 4.09 -11.70
C SER A 249 -1.11 4.12 -12.76
N TYR A 250 -0.22 5.12 -12.70
CA TYR A 250 0.93 5.25 -13.60
C TYR A 250 2.14 4.45 -13.14
N ASN A 251 2.21 4.13 -11.85
CA ASN A 251 3.30 3.34 -11.29
C ASN A 251 2.82 2.59 -10.04
N GLU A 252 3.14 1.29 -9.97
CA GLU A 252 2.89 0.42 -8.82
C GLU A 252 4.03 -0.58 -8.65
N LEU A 253 4.35 -0.90 -7.39
CA LEU A 253 5.27 -2.01 -7.12
C LEU A 253 4.51 -3.34 -7.11
N PHE A 254 3.61 -3.48 -6.15
CA PHE A 254 2.73 -4.64 -6.01
C PHE A 254 1.52 -4.23 -5.13
N PRO A 255 0.46 -3.67 -5.72
CA PRO A 255 -0.61 -3.03 -4.96
C PRO A 255 -1.48 -4.05 -4.23
N MET A 256 -1.68 -3.82 -2.92
CA MET A 256 -2.55 -4.63 -2.06
C MET A 256 -3.99 -4.65 -2.58
N SER A 257 -4.48 -3.54 -3.13
CA SER A 257 -5.84 -3.40 -3.66
C SER A 257 -6.17 -4.40 -4.77
N ILE A 258 -5.19 -4.85 -5.58
CA ILE A 258 -5.40 -5.90 -6.57
C ILE A 258 -5.67 -7.24 -5.87
N LEU A 259 -4.85 -7.59 -4.88
CA LEU A 259 -5.01 -8.85 -4.13
C LEU A 259 -6.32 -8.88 -3.36
N GLU A 260 -6.68 -7.76 -2.74
CA GLU A 260 -7.92 -7.57 -1.99
C GLU A 260 -9.13 -7.74 -2.93
N ALA A 261 -9.12 -7.11 -4.11
CA ALA A 261 -10.17 -7.25 -5.11
C ALA A 261 -10.29 -8.68 -5.66
N ILE A 262 -9.16 -9.36 -5.93
CA ILE A 262 -9.15 -10.76 -6.39
C ILE A 262 -9.80 -11.67 -5.33
N ASN A 263 -9.43 -11.52 -4.05
CA ASN A 263 -10.02 -12.31 -2.98
C ASN A 263 -11.51 -12.03 -2.81
N SER A 264 -11.95 -10.79 -3.06
CA SER A 264 -13.37 -10.40 -3.09
C SER A 264 -14.06 -10.76 -4.41
N GLN A 265 -13.38 -11.51 -5.29
CA GLN A 265 -13.88 -12.00 -6.60
C GLN A 265 -14.32 -10.86 -7.54
N LYS A 266 -13.59 -9.74 -7.54
CA LYS A 266 -13.90 -8.61 -8.44
C LYS A 266 -13.06 -8.66 -9.71
N PRO A 267 -13.68 -8.45 -10.89
CA PRO A 267 -12.96 -8.19 -12.13
C PRO A 267 -12.02 -6.99 -11.98
N LEU A 268 -10.95 -6.99 -12.75
CA LEU A 268 -9.92 -5.96 -12.70
C LEU A 268 -9.80 -5.25 -14.06
N LEU A 269 -9.81 -3.94 -14.05
CA LEU A 269 -9.41 -3.09 -15.17
C LEU A 269 -8.15 -2.33 -14.75
N LEU A 270 -7.02 -2.66 -15.36
CA LEU A 270 -5.71 -2.14 -14.97
C LEU A 270 -5.05 -1.42 -16.14
N ARG A 271 -4.27 -0.37 -15.82
CA ARG A 271 -3.34 0.18 -16.81
C ARG A 271 -2.24 -0.85 -17.10
N ASN A 272 -1.84 -0.95 -18.35
CA ASN A 272 -0.66 -1.71 -18.73
C ASN A 272 0.60 -0.92 -18.32
N LEU A 273 1.35 -1.45 -17.36
CA LEU A 273 2.55 -0.83 -16.78
C LEU A 273 3.81 -1.58 -17.19
#